data_58f9f246a1e87029177d0847f83568b8
#
_entry.id   58f9f246a1e87029177d0847f83568b8
#
_cell.length_a   1.000
_cell.length_b   1.000
_cell.length_c   1.000
_cell.angle_alpha   90.00
_cell.angle_beta   90.00
_cell.angle_gamma   90.00
#
_symmetry.space_group_name_H-M   'P 1'
#
loop_
_entity.id
_entity.type
_entity.pdbx_description
1 polymer ?
#
loop_
_entity_poly.entity_id
_entity_poly.type
_entity_poly.pdbx_seq_one_letter_code
_entity_poly.pdbx_strand_id
1 'polypeptide(L)'
;MLKGLGYKTAYFGKFEMDKENLYPKPTVNYSTTEQAYGIDVFSAGGDIGSDPLSGFANDTSIAGESVSWLRVQALESRRTGQPFFMVSSFVNPHDIMFGDGNIPGQPPVQKPLAPEATPAPPPNSIYEKKWSFTLPASIKESLAAPGMPKALLEYTKGWDGWSGTIPTNRKDMWTIFYNYYLNTIRDSDRDIEQQLVDHDIAPCSVGLNRKDE
;
A
#
# COMPACT_ATOMS: atom_id res chain seq x y z
N MET A 1 -17.25 11.88 -14.91
CA MET A 1 -16.93 13.31 -14.70
C MET A 1 -15.64 13.73 -15.41
N LEU A 2 -14.48 13.18 -15.09
CA LEU A 2 -13.18 13.58 -15.70
C LEU A 2 -13.14 13.38 -17.23
N LYS A 3 -13.66 12.27 -17.77
CA LYS A 3 -13.76 12.05 -19.22
C LYS A 3 -14.56 13.15 -19.92
N GLY A 4 -15.65 13.62 -19.31
CA GLY A 4 -16.47 14.72 -19.85
C GLY A 4 -15.73 16.07 -19.87
N LEU A 5 -14.62 16.19 -19.12
CA LEU A 5 -13.73 17.33 -19.12
C LEU A 5 -12.50 17.13 -20.03
N GLY A 6 -12.48 16.06 -20.82
CA GLY A 6 -11.42 15.78 -21.78
C GLY A 6 -10.21 15.04 -21.21
N TYR A 7 -10.26 14.59 -19.97
CA TYR A 7 -9.16 13.82 -19.38
C TYR A 7 -9.06 12.41 -19.95
N LYS A 8 -7.84 11.95 -20.21
CA LYS A 8 -7.52 10.54 -20.34
C LYS A 8 -7.35 9.94 -18.95
N THR A 9 -7.98 8.80 -18.68
CA THR A 9 -8.04 8.24 -17.32
C THR A 9 -7.46 6.83 -17.25
N ALA A 10 -6.70 6.52 -16.19
CA ALA A 10 -6.14 5.20 -15.96
C ALA A 10 -6.22 4.81 -14.47
N TYR A 11 -6.33 3.52 -14.23
CA TYR A 11 -6.30 2.93 -12.89
C TYR A 11 -5.47 1.63 -12.91
N PHE A 12 -4.49 1.54 -12.03
CA PHE A 12 -3.63 0.36 -11.86
C PHE A 12 -3.62 -0.09 -10.40
N GLY A 13 -3.68 -1.41 -10.18
CA GLY A 13 -3.48 -2.01 -8.87
C GLY A 13 -4.75 -2.36 -8.10
N LYS A 14 -4.69 -2.24 -6.77
CA LYS A 14 -5.74 -2.69 -5.86
C LYS A 14 -7.03 -1.87 -6.05
N PHE A 15 -8.17 -2.58 -6.21
CA PHE A 15 -9.46 -1.96 -6.49
C PHE A 15 -10.56 -2.61 -5.67
N GLU A 16 -11.13 -1.87 -4.72
CA GLU A 16 -12.16 -2.34 -3.77
C GLU A 16 -13.49 -1.58 -3.89
N MET A 17 -13.70 -0.81 -4.96
CA MET A 17 -14.91 0.00 -5.12
C MET A 17 -16.10 -0.76 -5.69
N ASP A 18 -15.89 -1.98 -6.16
CA ASP A 18 -16.92 -2.79 -6.79
C ASP A 18 -16.88 -4.23 -6.26
N LYS A 19 -17.99 -4.67 -5.69
CA LYS A 19 -18.12 -6.01 -5.12
C LYS A 19 -17.86 -7.13 -6.15
N GLU A 20 -18.24 -6.91 -7.40
CA GLU A 20 -18.06 -7.90 -8.47
C GLU A 20 -16.59 -8.08 -8.86
N ASN A 21 -15.79 -7.04 -8.63
CA ASN A 21 -14.34 -7.03 -8.92
C ASN A 21 -13.48 -7.22 -7.67
N LEU A 22 -14.08 -7.44 -6.50
CA LEU A 22 -13.34 -7.61 -5.26
C LEU A 22 -12.44 -8.86 -5.30
N TYR A 23 -12.91 -9.90 -5.95
CA TYR A 23 -12.14 -11.13 -6.12
C TYR A 23 -12.01 -11.43 -7.61
N PRO A 24 -10.79 -11.37 -8.18
CA PRO A 24 -10.57 -11.63 -9.60
C PRO A 24 -11.14 -12.99 -10.01
N LYS A 25 -12.08 -12.95 -10.92
CA LYS A 25 -12.59 -14.18 -11.55
C LYS A 25 -12.10 -14.22 -12.98
N PRO A 26 -11.62 -15.36 -13.50
CA PRO A 26 -11.17 -15.46 -14.89
C PRO A 26 -12.22 -15.07 -15.93
N THR A 27 -13.49 -15.00 -15.54
CA THR A 27 -14.64 -14.72 -16.40
C THR A 27 -15.16 -13.30 -16.30
N VAL A 28 -14.55 -12.44 -15.46
CA VAL A 28 -15.03 -11.05 -15.33
C VAL A 28 -14.59 -10.24 -16.53
N ASN A 29 -15.56 -9.65 -17.20
CA ASN A 29 -15.29 -8.68 -18.25
C ASN A 29 -15.03 -7.30 -17.64
N TYR A 30 -13.77 -6.98 -17.41
CA TYR A 30 -13.37 -5.69 -16.83
C TYR A 30 -13.77 -4.47 -17.66
N SER A 31 -14.16 -4.65 -18.93
CA SER A 31 -14.65 -3.55 -19.77
C SER A 31 -15.90 -2.87 -19.21
N THR A 32 -16.72 -3.60 -18.48
CA THR A 32 -17.92 -3.03 -17.83
C THR A 32 -17.57 -2.13 -16.66
N THR A 33 -16.52 -2.46 -15.90
CA THR A 33 -15.99 -1.63 -14.81
C THR A 33 -15.37 -0.36 -15.36
N GLU A 34 -14.55 -0.46 -16.40
CA GLU A 34 -13.98 0.70 -17.09
C GLU A 34 -15.06 1.69 -17.51
N GLN A 35 -16.15 1.20 -18.12
CA GLN A 35 -17.26 2.03 -18.55
C GLN A 35 -18.02 2.67 -17.39
N ALA A 36 -18.32 1.89 -16.34
CA ALA A 36 -19.10 2.35 -15.19
C ALA A 36 -18.40 3.46 -14.41
N TYR A 37 -17.09 3.37 -14.23
CA TYR A 37 -16.31 4.34 -13.48
C TYR A 37 -15.66 5.44 -14.35
N GLY A 38 -15.83 5.35 -15.67
CA GLY A 38 -15.27 6.33 -16.60
C GLY A 38 -13.76 6.29 -16.67
N ILE A 39 -13.18 5.10 -16.57
CA ILE A 39 -11.76 4.83 -16.70
C ILE A 39 -11.47 4.36 -18.13
N ASP A 40 -10.42 4.87 -18.76
CA ASP A 40 -10.03 4.48 -20.12
C ASP A 40 -9.10 3.29 -20.15
N VAL A 41 -8.22 3.18 -19.15
CA VAL A 41 -7.29 2.06 -18.99
C VAL A 41 -7.43 1.53 -17.56
N PHE A 42 -7.78 0.27 -17.45
CA PHE A 42 -8.02 -0.38 -16.17
C PHE A 42 -7.20 -1.67 -16.09
N SER A 43 -6.23 -1.71 -15.19
CA SER A 43 -5.47 -2.91 -14.85
C SER A 43 -5.50 -3.08 -13.34
N ALA A 44 -6.54 -3.73 -12.87
CA ALA A 44 -6.74 -3.97 -11.44
C ALA A 44 -7.05 -5.44 -11.19
N GLY A 45 -6.39 -5.99 -10.20
CA GLY A 45 -6.57 -7.37 -9.76
C GLY A 45 -7.70 -7.56 -8.73
N GLY A 46 -8.55 -6.55 -8.52
CA GLY A 46 -9.51 -6.55 -7.43
C GLY A 46 -8.85 -6.29 -6.09
N ASP A 47 -9.30 -6.95 -5.04
CA ASP A 47 -8.66 -6.93 -3.72
C ASP A 47 -7.43 -7.85 -3.72
N ILE A 48 -6.37 -7.37 -4.35
CA ILE A 48 -5.05 -8.00 -4.33
C ILE A 48 -4.37 -7.61 -3.02
N GLY A 49 -4.52 -8.40 -2.04
CA GLY A 49 -4.00 -8.17 -0.69
C GLY A 49 -4.39 -9.32 0.21
N SER A 50 -4.12 -9.17 1.49
CA SER A 50 -4.46 -10.16 2.51
C SER A 50 -3.61 -11.43 2.51
N ASP A 51 -2.71 -11.60 1.55
CA ASP A 51 -1.68 -12.63 1.58
C ASP A 51 -0.37 -12.06 2.11
N PRO A 52 0.36 -12.78 2.93
CA PRO A 52 1.68 -12.38 3.39
C PRO A 52 2.62 -12.04 2.22
N LEU A 53 3.30 -10.90 2.32
CA LEU A 53 4.17 -10.36 1.25
C LEU A 53 3.44 -9.96 -0.05
N SER A 54 2.12 -9.90 -0.07
CA SER A 54 1.33 -9.55 -1.25
C SER A 54 1.70 -8.16 -1.81
N GLY A 55 1.92 -7.18 -0.94
CA GLY A 55 2.42 -5.87 -1.34
C GLY A 55 3.78 -5.95 -2.02
N PHE A 56 4.73 -6.67 -1.44
CA PHE A 56 6.04 -6.87 -2.05
C PHE A 56 5.95 -7.54 -3.43
N ALA A 57 5.08 -8.52 -3.59
CA ALA A 57 4.92 -9.25 -4.85
C ALA A 57 4.21 -8.42 -5.93
N ASN A 58 3.21 -7.63 -5.57
CA ASN A 58 2.33 -6.95 -6.53
C ASN A 58 2.74 -5.49 -6.80
N ASP A 59 3.25 -4.76 -5.81
CA ASP A 59 3.50 -3.32 -5.93
C ASP A 59 4.52 -2.99 -7.03
N THR A 60 5.55 -3.83 -7.21
CA THR A 60 6.50 -3.68 -8.33
C THR A 60 5.83 -3.80 -9.70
N SER A 61 4.87 -4.72 -9.85
CA SER A 61 4.09 -4.86 -11.09
C SER A 61 3.20 -3.65 -11.33
N ILE A 62 2.50 -3.19 -10.29
CA ILE A 62 1.65 -2.00 -10.35
C ILE A 62 2.47 -0.76 -10.72
N ALA A 63 3.65 -0.59 -10.14
CA ALA A 63 4.58 0.47 -10.48
C ALA A 63 5.01 0.38 -11.95
N GLY A 64 5.40 -0.82 -12.40
CA GLY A 64 5.84 -1.06 -13.78
C GLY A 64 4.77 -0.73 -14.83
N GLU A 65 3.51 -1.12 -14.59
CA GLU A 65 2.38 -0.80 -15.46
C GLU A 65 2.09 0.71 -15.47
N SER A 66 2.07 1.33 -14.29
CA SER A 66 1.87 2.77 -14.13
C SER A 66 2.92 3.58 -14.88
N VAL A 67 4.19 3.22 -14.72
CA VAL A 67 5.32 3.85 -15.38
C VAL A 67 5.25 3.67 -16.89
N SER A 68 4.93 2.46 -17.36
CA SER A 68 4.80 2.18 -18.80
C SER A 68 3.72 3.03 -19.44
N TRP A 69 2.60 3.18 -18.77
CA TRP A 69 1.51 4.04 -19.23
C TRP A 69 1.89 5.52 -19.21
N LEU A 70 2.55 5.99 -18.13
CA LEU A 70 2.99 7.38 -18.01
C LEU A 70 3.94 7.78 -19.13
N ARG A 71 4.90 6.94 -19.51
CA ARG A 71 5.85 7.21 -20.60
C ARG A 71 5.15 7.52 -21.91
N VAL A 72 4.10 6.78 -22.22
CA VAL A 72 3.31 7.00 -23.44
C VAL A 72 2.39 8.20 -23.29
N GLN A 73 1.61 8.25 -22.22
CA GLN A 73 0.57 9.25 -22.02
C GLN A 73 1.11 10.66 -21.77
N ALA A 74 2.23 10.78 -21.07
CA ALA A 74 2.84 12.09 -20.85
C ALA A 74 3.33 12.73 -22.16
N LEU A 75 3.91 11.93 -23.04
CA LEU A 75 4.30 12.40 -24.39
C LEU A 75 3.09 12.81 -25.22
N GLU A 76 2.03 12.01 -25.19
CA GLU A 76 0.80 12.32 -25.91
C GLU A 76 0.12 13.58 -25.36
N SER A 77 0.06 13.74 -24.04
CA SER A 77 -0.47 14.94 -23.39
C SER A 77 0.32 16.20 -23.76
N ARG A 78 1.65 16.13 -23.83
CA ARG A 78 2.48 17.24 -24.30
C ARG A 78 2.18 17.60 -25.76
N ARG A 79 1.98 16.58 -26.62
CA ARG A 79 1.72 16.77 -28.05
C ARG A 79 0.33 17.33 -28.35
N THR A 80 -0.68 16.90 -27.61
CA THR A 80 -2.10 17.20 -27.88
C THR A 80 -2.70 18.26 -26.98
N GLY A 81 -2.07 18.53 -25.82
CA GLY A 81 -2.65 19.32 -24.73
C GLY A 81 -3.75 18.59 -23.95
N GLN A 82 -4.00 17.31 -24.23
CA GLN A 82 -4.99 16.53 -23.50
C GLN A 82 -4.50 16.18 -22.09
N PRO A 83 -5.17 16.63 -21.04
CA PRO A 83 -4.80 16.27 -19.67
C PRO A 83 -5.08 14.80 -19.37
N PHE A 84 -4.37 14.23 -18.39
CA PHE A 84 -4.65 12.89 -17.91
C PHE A 84 -4.84 12.85 -16.39
N PHE A 85 -5.47 11.79 -15.93
CA PHE A 85 -5.61 11.44 -14.54
C PHE A 85 -5.31 9.95 -14.36
N MET A 86 -4.35 9.64 -13.50
CA MET A 86 -3.93 8.26 -13.23
C MET A 86 -4.02 7.97 -11.73
N VAL A 87 -4.46 6.77 -11.40
CA VAL A 87 -4.40 6.20 -10.06
C VAL A 87 -3.49 4.99 -10.10
N SER A 88 -2.48 4.97 -9.23
CA SER A 88 -1.69 3.79 -8.91
C SER A 88 -2.02 3.40 -7.48
N SER A 89 -2.72 2.29 -7.32
CA SER A 89 -3.22 1.83 -6.03
C SER A 89 -2.40 0.62 -5.56
N PHE A 90 -1.42 0.88 -4.72
CA PHE A 90 -0.55 -0.14 -4.16
C PHE A 90 -1.25 -0.97 -3.08
N VAL A 91 -0.75 -2.19 -2.87
CA VAL A 91 -1.17 -3.05 -1.77
C VAL A 91 -0.63 -2.51 -0.44
N ASN A 92 0.65 -2.13 -0.43
CA ASN A 92 1.24 -1.48 0.73
C ASN A 92 0.79 0.00 0.85
N PRO A 93 0.59 0.54 2.08
CA PRO A 93 1.01 -0.04 3.36
C PRO A 93 -0.03 -0.95 4.05
N HIS A 94 -1.13 -1.32 3.41
CA HIS A 94 -2.17 -2.15 4.04
C HIS A 94 -1.61 -3.47 4.60
N ASP A 95 -0.81 -4.18 3.83
CA ASP A 95 -0.30 -5.50 4.21
C ASP A 95 0.79 -5.48 5.27
N ILE A 96 1.28 -4.29 5.68
CA ILE A 96 2.19 -4.17 6.80
C ILE A 96 1.58 -4.65 8.12
N MET A 97 0.25 -4.68 8.22
CA MET A 97 -0.42 -5.23 9.38
C MET A 97 -0.02 -6.68 9.69
N PHE A 98 0.46 -7.41 8.68
CA PHE A 98 1.01 -8.77 8.82
C PHE A 98 2.51 -8.77 9.18
N GLY A 99 3.14 -7.61 9.33
CA GLY A 99 4.58 -7.50 9.54
C GLY A 99 5.05 -8.17 10.83
N ASP A 100 6.16 -8.89 10.75
CA ASP A 100 6.82 -9.52 11.89
C ASP A 100 7.61 -8.50 12.69
N GLY A 101 7.22 -8.26 13.94
CA GLY A 101 7.93 -7.45 14.92
C GLY A 101 8.82 -8.25 15.86
N ASN A 102 8.92 -9.57 15.71
CA ASN A 102 9.77 -10.38 16.56
C ASN A 102 11.26 -10.05 16.37
N ILE A 103 12.03 -10.20 17.45
CA ILE A 103 13.47 -9.95 17.40
C ILE A 103 14.16 -11.18 16.84
N PRO A 104 14.95 -11.05 15.76
CA PRO A 104 15.70 -12.17 15.21
C PRO A 104 16.57 -12.87 16.26
N GLY A 105 16.50 -14.19 16.30
CA GLY A 105 17.29 -15.00 17.25
C GLY A 105 16.76 -15.08 18.67
N GLN A 106 15.63 -14.45 18.95
CA GLN A 106 14.93 -14.58 20.24
C GLN A 106 13.66 -15.43 20.11
N PRO A 107 13.17 -16.04 21.23
CA PRO A 107 11.85 -16.69 21.22
C PRO A 107 10.75 -15.73 20.76
N PRO A 108 9.86 -16.15 19.86
CA PRO A 108 8.84 -15.27 19.33
C PRO A 108 7.83 -14.88 20.42
N VAL A 109 7.52 -13.59 20.48
CA VAL A 109 6.51 -13.00 21.36
C VAL A 109 5.20 -12.82 20.60
N GLN A 110 5.27 -12.25 19.40
CA GLN A 110 4.16 -12.21 18.44
C GLN A 110 4.00 -13.62 17.86
N LYS A 111 2.86 -14.24 18.11
CA LYS A 111 2.59 -15.64 17.79
C LYS A 111 1.34 -15.72 16.93
N PRO A 112 1.44 -15.63 15.61
CA PRO A 112 0.30 -15.78 14.73
C PRO A 112 -0.19 -17.24 14.73
N LEU A 113 -1.49 -17.43 14.50
CA LEU A 113 -2.05 -18.76 14.28
C LEU A 113 -1.55 -19.37 12.97
N ALA A 114 -1.35 -18.53 11.95
CA ALA A 114 -0.72 -18.89 10.68
C ALA A 114 0.70 -18.32 10.66
N PRO A 115 1.75 -19.14 10.71
CA PRO A 115 3.14 -18.65 10.71
C PRO A 115 3.47 -17.77 9.49
N GLU A 116 2.87 -18.04 8.36
CA GLU A 116 3.00 -17.28 7.12
C GLU A 116 2.31 -15.90 7.16
N ALA A 117 1.45 -15.64 8.15
CA ALA A 117 0.76 -14.36 8.29
C ALA A 117 1.64 -13.23 8.83
N THR A 118 2.86 -13.54 9.32
CA THR A 118 3.82 -12.55 9.81
C THR A 118 5.20 -12.80 9.22
N PRO A 119 5.37 -12.58 7.92
CA PRO A 119 6.65 -12.80 7.28
C PRO A 119 7.68 -11.76 7.70
N ALA A 120 8.94 -12.17 7.75
CA ALA A 120 10.04 -11.24 7.86
C ALA A 120 10.14 -10.35 6.60
N PRO A 121 10.71 -9.14 6.72
CA PRO A 121 10.99 -8.29 5.57
C PRO A 121 11.82 -9.03 4.51
N PRO A 122 11.59 -8.74 3.21
CA PRO A 122 12.42 -9.29 2.15
C PRO A 122 13.91 -8.94 2.35
N PRO A 123 14.83 -9.86 2.04
CA PRO A 123 16.26 -9.65 2.22
C PRO A 123 16.84 -8.77 1.08
N ASN A 124 16.59 -7.48 1.13
CA ASN A 124 17.17 -6.50 0.20
C ASN A 124 17.56 -5.21 0.92
N SER A 125 18.42 -4.40 0.30
CA SER A 125 18.99 -3.19 0.91
C SER A 125 17.96 -2.12 1.27
N ILE A 126 16.78 -2.13 0.67
CA ILE A 126 15.70 -1.19 0.99
C ILE A 126 15.21 -1.45 2.41
N TYR A 127 15.04 -2.73 2.77
CA TYR A 127 14.54 -3.14 4.08
C TYR A 127 15.61 -3.15 5.18
N GLU A 128 16.88 -2.97 4.82
CA GLU A 128 17.98 -2.82 5.77
C GLU A 128 18.10 -1.41 6.37
N LYS A 129 17.48 -0.41 5.75
CA LYS A 129 17.52 0.97 6.24
C LYS A 129 16.94 1.07 7.65
N LYS A 130 17.68 1.72 8.55
CA LYS A 130 17.21 2.06 9.89
C LYS A 130 16.82 3.53 9.92
N TRP A 131 15.58 3.77 10.31
CA TRP A 131 15.02 5.11 10.41
C TRP A 131 15.14 5.64 11.84
N SER A 132 15.42 6.93 11.95
CA SER A 132 15.32 7.65 13.23
C SER A 132 13.89 8.20 13.35
N PHE A 133 13.14 7.71 14.31
CA PHE A 133 11.76 8.16 14.58
C PHE A 133 11.41 7.98 16.05
N THR A 134 10.38 8.69 16.49
CA THR A 134 9.76 8.49 17.79
C THR A 134 8.50 7.67 17.63
N LEU A 135 8.36 6.60 18.41
CA LEU A 135 7.15 5.79 18.39
C LEU A 135 5.93 6.64 18.78
N PRO A 136 4.79 6.48 18.08
CA PRO A 136 3.58 7.23 18.39
C PRO A 136 3.12 7.00 19.84
N ALA A 137 2.65 8.04 20.49
CA ALA A 137 2.10 7.95 21.85
C ALA A 137 0.88 7.00 21.92
N SER A 138 0.13 6.91 20.82
CA SER A 138 -1.05 6.05 20.66
C SER A 138 -0.79 4.56 20.90
N ILE A 139 0.45 4.09 20.77
CA ILE A 139 0.80 2.70 21.12
C ILE A 139 0.44 2.34 22.57
N LYS A 140 0.43 3.35 23.47
CA LYS A 140 0.12 3.17 24.87
C LYS A 140 -1.33 3.47 25.23
N GLU A 141 -2.13 3.91 24.29
CA GLU A 141 -3.53 4.24 24.53
C GLU A 141 -4.34 2.96 24.78
N SER A 142 -5.20 3.02 25.79
CA SER A 142 -6.11 1.93 26.06
C SER A 142 -7.27 1.93 25.06
N LEU A 143 -7.46 0.82 24.36
CA LEU A 143 -8.62 0.64 23.46
C LEU A 143 -9.96 0.60 24.23
N ALA A 144 -9.92 0.47 25.57
CA ALA A 144 -11.08 0.57 26.44
C ALA A 144 -11.27 1.98 27.03
N ALA A 145 -10.47 2.98 26.61
CA ALA A 145 -10.59 4.35 27.10
C ALA A 145 -11.93 4.97 26.69
N PRO A 146 -12.45 5.92 27.47
CA PRO A 146 -13.65 6.68 27.10
C PRO A 146 -13.50 7.35 25.73
N GLY A 147 -14.49 7.18 24.86
CA GLY A 147 -14.47 7.71 23.49
C GLY A 147 -13.89 6.78 22.43
N MET A 148 -13.24 5.69 22.80
CA MET A 148 -12.80 4.68 21.84
C MET A 148 -13.98 3.87 21.30
N PRO A 149 -14.07 3.64 19.97
CA PRO A 149 -15.08 2.78 19.39
C PRO A 149 -14.97 1.36 19.95
N LYS A 150 -16.07 0.80 20.44
CA LYS A 150 -16.08 -0.60 20.95
C LYS A 150 -15.63 -1.62 19.92
N ALA A 151 -15.90 -1.36 18.64
CA ALA A 151 -15.48 -2.20 17.53
C ALA A 151 -13.96 -2.39 17.46
N LEU A 152 -13.16 -1.39 17.86
CA LEU A 152 -11.70 -1.50 17.88
C LEU A 152 -11.22 -2.59 18.83
N LEU A 153 -11.84 -2.68 20.03
CA LEU A 153 -11.48 -3.71 21.00
C LEU A 153 -11.80 -5.11 20.49
N GLU A 154 -12.96 -5.28 19.87
CA GLU A 154 -13.37 -6.58 19.31
C GLU A 154 -12.52 -6.95 18.10
N TYR A 155 -12.22 -5.99 17.22
CA TYR A 155 -11.31 -6.20 16.09
C TYR A 155 -9.92 -6.64 16.55
N THR A 156 -9.37 -5.98 17.58
CA THR A 156 -8.04 -6.32 18.12
C THR A 156 -8.00 -7.74 18.70
N LYS A 157 -9.06 -8.20 19.36
CA LYS A 157 -9.13 -9.58 19.86
C LYS A 157 -9.08 -10.60 18.72
N GLY A 158 -9.84 -10.36 17.65
CA GLY A 158 -9.80 -11.21 16.45
C GLY A 158 -8.41 -11.20 15.79
N TRP A 159 -7.83 -10.02 15.67
CA TRP A 159 -6.50 -9.83 15.09
C TRP A 159 -5.40 -10.49 15.93
N ASP A 160 -5.46 -10.39 17.26
CA ASP A 160 -4.53 -11.04 18.17
C ASP A 160 -4.50 -12.56 17.97
N GLY A 161 -5.67 -13.17 17.75
CA GLY A 161 -5.77 -14.58 17.42
C GLY A 161 -5.15 -14.96 16.08
N TRP A 162 -5.18 -14.07 15.09
CA TRP A 162 -4.73 -14.37 13.73
C TRP A 162 -3.25 -14.02 13.50
N SER A 163 -2.86 -12.78 13.71
CA SER A 163 -1.49 -12.30 13.42
C SER A 163 -0.60 -12.20 14.67
N GLY A 164 -1.19 -12.30 15.86
CA GLY A 164 -0.52 -12.04 17.12
C GLY A 164 -0.30 -10.54 17.35
N THR A 165 -0.26 -10.14 18.60
CA THR A 165 -0.11 -8.75 19.00
C THR A 165 1.30 -8.46 19.49
N ILE A 166 1.85 -7.32 19.08
CA ILE A 166 3.07 -6.77 19.67
C ILE A 166 2.70 -6.11 21.00
N PRO A 167 3.26 -6.53 22.13
CA PRO A 167 2.95 -5.92 23.42
C PRO A 167 3.36 -4.43 23.46
N THR A 168 2.53 -3.60 24.07
CA THR A 168 2.72 -2.13 24.09
C THR A 168 3.99 -1.69 24.84
N ASN A 169 4.54 -2.53 25.72
CA ASN A 169 5.79 -2.28 26.45
C ASN A 169 7.05 -2.73 25.69
N ARG A 170 6.92 -3.39 24.55
CA ARG A 170 8.04 -3.91 23.73
C ARG A 170 8.43 -2.89 22.65
N LYS A 171 9.09 -1.81 23.07
CA LYS A 171 9.57 -0.76 22.16
C LYS A 171 10.53 -1.28 21.08
N ASP A 172 11.32 -2.28 21.41
CA ASP A 172 12.23 -2.97 20.51
C ASP A 172 11.49 -3.61 19.33
N MET A 173 10.43 -4.36 19.60
CA MET A 173 9.57 -4.97 18.58
C MET A 173 8.83 -3.92 17.74
N TRP A 174 8.27 -2.89 18.38
CA TRP A 174 7.63 -1.78 17.67
C TRP A 174 8.61 -1.04 16.76
N THR A 175 9.87 -0.91 17.17
CA THR A 175 10.90 -0.29 16.33
C THR A 175 11.18 -1.13 15.08
N ILE A 176 11.23 -2.45 15.19
CA ILE A 176 11.38 -3.36 14.05
C ILE A 176 10.18 -3.20 13.11
N PHE A 177 8.96 -3.28 13.63
CA PHE A 177 7.74 -3.14 12.87
C PHE A 177 7.67 -1.81 12.11
N TYR A 178 7.95 -0.68 12.77
CA TYR A 178 7.93 0.64 12.13
C TYR A 178 9.06 0.84 11.12
N ASN A 179 10.23 0.26 11.31
CA ASN A 179 11.26 0.25 10.28
C ASN A 179 10.79 -0.50 9.04
N TYR A 180 10.15 -1.65 9.23
CA TYR A 180 9.56 -2.40 8.14
C TYR A 180 8.49 -1.56 7.42
N TYR A 181 7.57 -0.97 8.14
CA TYR A 181 6.54 -0.09 7.60
C TYR A 181 7.10 1.05 6.73
N LEU A 182 8.07 1.79 7.26
CA LEU A 182 8.69 2.90 6.53
C LEU A 182 9.45 2.44 5.28
N ASN A 183 10.12 1.29 5.37
CA ASN A 183 10.80 0.71 4.22
C ASN A 183 9.83 0.22 3.15
N THR A 184 8.68 -0.33 3.55
CA THR A 184 7.62 -0.76 2.65
C THR A 184 7.06 0.41 1.84
N ILE A 185 6.77 1.55 2.50
CA ILE A 185 6.32 2.77 1.81
C ILE A 185 7.40 3.24 0.82
N ARG A 186 8.66 3.28 1.24
CA ARG A 186 9.76 3.70 0.39
C ARG A 186 9.94 2.82 -0.84
N ASP A 187 9.70 1.53 -0.73
CA ASP A 187 9.79 0.58 -1.85
C ASP A 187 8.71 0.85 -2.89
N SER A 188 7.48 1.06 -2.45
CA SER A 188 6.34 1.31 -3.34
C SER A 188 6.44 2.64 -4.10
N ASP A 189 6.98 3.67 -3.47
CA ASP A 189 7.04 5.01 -4.07
C ASP A 189 8.23 5.22 -5.03
N ARG A 190 9.33 4.51 -4.80
CA ARG A 190 10.62 4.78 -5.45
C ARG A 190 10.56 4.78 -6.98
N ASP A 191 9.93 3.77 -7.55
CA ASP A 191 9.97 3.56 -8.99
C ASP A 191 9.10 4.58 -9.74
N ILE A 192 7.99 5.02 -9.15
CA ILE A 192 7.13 6.05 -9.73
C ILE A 192 7.80 7.42 -9.65
N GLU A 193 8.36 7.78 -8.50
CA GLU A 193 9.03 9.08 -8.33
C GLU A 193 10.19 9.26 -9.30
N GLN A 194 11.04 8.23 -9.47
CA GLN A 194 12.16 8.29 -10.39
C GLN A 194 11.70 8.51 -11.83
N GLN A 195 10.61 7.87 -12.25
CA GLN A 195 10.08 8.03 -13.59
C GLN A 195 9.44 9.41 -13.81
N LEU A 196 8.81 9.98 -12.82
CA LEU A 196 8.27 11.34 -12.88
C LEU A 196 9.40 12.35 -13.08
N VAL A 197 10.51 12.18 -12.37
CA VAL A 197 11.72 13.02 -12.50
C VAL A 197 12.34 12.86 -13.88
N ASP A 198 12.53 11.64 -14.37
CA ASP A 198 13.19 11.35 -15.65
C ASP A 198 12.42 11.91 -16.87
N HIS A 199 11.14 12.19 -16.69
CA HIS A 199 10.28 12.74 -17.74
C HIS A 199 9.86 14.20 -17.53
N ASP A 200 10.48 14.94 -16.60
CA ASP A 200 10.07 16.32 -16.26
C ASP A 200 8.56 16.45 -15.95
N ILE A 201 7.95 15.40 -15.45
CA ILE A 201 6.56 15.43 -15.01
C ILE A 201 6.59 15.96 -13.58
N ALA A 202 6.16 17.21 -13.38
CA ALA A 202 6.02 17.74 -12.03
C ALA A 202 5.06 16.84 -11.24
N PRO A 203 5.49 16.22 -10.14
CA PRO A 203 4.59 15.44 -9.32
C PRO A 203 3.48 16.37 -8.82
N CYS A 204 2.24 16.06 -9.15
CA CYS A 204 1.11 16.66 -8.47
C CYS A 204 1.10 16.08 -7.07
N SER A 205 1.81 16.72 -6.14
CA SER A 205 1.93 16.27 -4.76
C SER A 205 0.58 16.39 -4.08
N VAL A 206 -0.22 15.33 -4.14
CA VAL A 206 -1.31 15.16 -3.20
C VAL A 206 -0.70 14.59 -1.92
N GLY A 207 -0.28 15.51 -1.07
CA GLY A 207 -0.32 15.31 0.37
C GLY A 207 0.70 14.41 1.05
N LEU A 208 1.99 14.43 0.66
CA LEU A 208 3.06 14.16 1.64
C LEU A 208 4.00 15.37 1.65
N ASN A 209 3.81 16.23 2.63
CA ASN A 209 4.72 17.32 2.93
C ASN A 209 6.06 16.72 3.36
N ARG A 210 6.95 16.45 2.42
CA ARG A 210 8.36 16.19 2.72
C ARG A 210 9.03 17.53 3.04
N LYS A 211 8.82 18.02 4.24
CA LYS A 211 9.76 18.92 4.90
C LYS A 211 10.36 18.07 6.00
N ASP A 212 11.52 17.52 5.71
CA ASP A 212 12.54 17.07 6.68
C ASP A 212 13.48 16.07 5.97
N GLU A 213 14.33 16.62 5.10
CA GLU A 213 15.67 16.07 4.82
C GLU A 213 16.72 16.99 5.41
#